data_32ad377cb91195965a16abc0cb9eae77
#
_entry.id   32ad377cb91195965a16abc0cb9eae77
#
_cell.length_a   1.000
_cell.length_b   1.000
_cell.length_c   1.000
_cell.angle_alpha   90.00
_cell.angle_beta   90.00
_cell.angle_gamma   90.00
#
_symmetry.space_group_name_H-M   'P 1'
#
loop_
_entity.id
_entity.type
_entity.pdbx_description
1 polymer ?
#
loop_
_entity_poly.entity_id
_entity_poly.type
_entity_poly.pdbx_seq_one_letter_code
_entity_poly.pdbx_strand_id
1 'polypeptide(L)'
;MSSNEETIEIKGGSVRLFRSSTDGAATVDRQVSLRDFLLEIAASVPRRFLEQIPLLPPGTRWVIIRGPSLIITVEHAPHTRLVRWSEKALDEPGSYRPARLAFPYTVYLLLFHHGSFEEMRLFYRNAPLTSEEDALYMPNLWNISASESPLAKCRVCLRGRPTFDDLTISGQAQAAIEFFWEAGFNLDIESNCFRRAAALDERIATPEAWETASSADPLFPLAIRWEETGLDLRKAGEHLLDWRGATRPLENSSDLADLLYRVRDLA
;
A
#
# COMPACT_ATOMS: atom_id res chain seq x y z
N MET A 1 43.98 10.90 -1.17
CA MET A 1 43.01 10.56 -2.24
C MET A 1 42.22 11.83 -2.48
N SER A 2 42.45 12.58 -3.58
CA SER A 2 41.71 13.80 -3.88
C SER A 2 40.35 13.39 -4.43
N SER A 3 39.28 13.79 -3.74
CA SER A 3 37.91 13.65 -4.25
C SER A 3 37.74 14.60 -5.44
N ASN A 4 37.61 14.08 -6.66
CA ASN A 4 37.09 14.86 -7.76
C ASN A 4 35.62 15.20 -7.42
N GLU A 5 35.35 16.42 -7.08
CA GLU A 5 33.98 16.92 -6.90
C GLU A 5 33.38 17.19 -8.27
N GLU A 6 32.36 16.44 -8.64
CA GLU A 6 31.57 16.70 -9.84
C GLU A 6 30.32 17.50 -9.44
N THR A 7 30.07 18.61 -10.14
CA THR A 7 28.91 19.47 -9.88
C THR A 7 28.01 19.48 -11.12
N ILE A 8 26.70 19.38 -10.89
CA ILE A 8 25.69 19.45 -11.95
C ILE A 8 24.90 20.75 -11.80
N GLU A 9 24.88 21.58 -12.84
CA GLU A 9 24.05 22.76 -12.92
C GLU A 9 22.90 22.52 -13.92
N ILE A 10 21.67 22.77 -13.49
CA ILE A 10 20.47 22.69 -14.36
C ILE A 10 19.92 24.11 -14.52
N LYS A 11 19.91 24.64 -15.74
CA LYS A 11 19.42 25.99 -16.02
C LYS A 11 18.83 26.08 -17.44
N GLY A 12 17.63 26.64 -17.55
CA GLY A 12 17.00 26.97 -18.83
C GLY A 12 16.84 25.81 -19.79
N GLY A 13 16.52 24.57 -19.25
CA GLY A 13 16.35 23.37 -20.05
C GLY A 13 17.68 22.74 -20.52
N SER A 14 18.83 23.19 -20.01
CA SER A 14 20.13 22.56 -20.24
C SER A 14 20.79 22.11 -18.93
N VAL A 15 21.61 21.08 -19.02
CA VAL A 15 22.41 20.54 -17.93
C VAL A 15 23.87 20.69 -18.25
N ARG A 16 24.63 21.25 -17.30
CA ARG A 16 26.09 21.40 -17.39
C ARG A 16 26.72 20.53 -16.31
N LEU A 17 27.67 19.73 -16.72
CA LEU A 17 28.51 18.92 -15.83
C LEU A 17 29.85 19.66 -15.67
N PHE A 18 30.21 19.91 -14.42
CA PHE A 18 31.49 20.57 -14.09
C PHE A 18 32.40 19.53 -13.43
N ARG A 19 33.65 19.56 -13.81
CA ARG A 19 34.69 18.79 -13.12
C ARG A 19 35.65 19.79 -12.49
N SER A 20 35.83 19.68 -11.16
CA SER A 20 36.82 20.47 -10.45
C SER A 20 38.20 19.92 -10.76
N SER A 21 39.09 20.80 -11.25
CA SER A 21 40.50 20.47 -11.41
C SER A 21 41.23 20.66 -10.08
N THR A 22 42.42 20.06 -9.96
CA THR A 22 43.26 20.12 -8.75
C THR A 22 43.66 21.55 -8.34
N ASP A 23 43.54 22.52 -9.21
CA ASP A 23 43.83 23.95 -9.02
C ASP A 23 42.57 24.75 -8.58
N GLY A 24 41.46 24.09 -8.33
CA GLY A 24 40.21 24.72 -7.88
C GLY A 24 39.38 25.38 -8.99
N ALA A 25 39.82 25.33 -10.25
CA ALA A 25 39.03 25.82 -11.37
C ALA A 25 37.98 24.78 -11.82
N ALA A 26 36.70 25.17 -11.79
CA ALA A 26 35.63 24.32 -12.33
C ALA A 26 35.58 24.52 -13.86
N THR A 27 35.80 23.47 -14.61
CA THR A 27 35.66 23.48 -16.07
C THR A 27 34.39 22.75 -16.48
N VAL A 28 33.68 23.29 -17.49
CA VAL A 28 32.51 22.59 -18.07
C VAL A 28 33.02 21.38 -18.86
N ASP A 29 32.77 20.20 -18.37
CA ASP A 29 33.16 18.96 -19.03
C ASP A 29 32.17 18.60 -20.14
N ARG A 30 30.87 18.81 -19.88
CA ARG A 30 29.79 18.48 -20.82
C ARG A 30 28.58 19.40 -20.64
N GLN A 31 27.94 19.76 -21.75
CA GLN A 31 26.63 20.42 -21.74
C GLN A 31 25.67 19.63 -22.65
N VAL A 32 24.51 19.28 -22.11
CA VAL A 32 23.47 18.53 -22.81
C VAL A 32 22.10 19.17 -22.59
N SER A 33 21.10 18.85 -23.39
CA SER A 33 19.74 19.23 -23.07
C SER A 33 19.25 18.48 -21.81
N LEU A 34 18.37 19.10 -21.04
CA LEU A 34 17.77 18.43 -19.88
C LEU A 34 17.10 17.12 -20.31
N ARG A 35 16.44 17.12 -21.46
CA ARG A 35 15.81 15.93 -22.04
C ARG A 35 16.82 14.80 -22.28
N ASP A 36 17.93 15.10 -22.97
CA ASP A 36 18.93 14.08 -23.30
C ASP A 36 19.63 13.57 -22.05
N PHE A 37 19.91 14.45 -21.08
CA PHE A 37 20.46 14.08 -19.77
C PHE A 37 19.53 13.10 -19.03
N LEU A 38 18.22 13.40 -18.98
CA LEU A 38 17.23 12.53 -18.33
C LEU A 38 17.11 11.18 -19.05
N LEU A 39 17.15 11.18 -20.38
CA LEU A 39 17.13 9.92 -21.17
C LEU A 39 18.40 9.09 -20.94
N GLU A 40 19.57 9.71 -20.83
CA GLU A 40 20.85 9.04 -20.58
C GLU A 40 20.88 8.42 -19.18
N ILE A 41 20.41 9.15 -18.16
CA ILE A 41 20.27 8.61 -16.80
C ILE A 41 19.25 7.47 -16.79
N ALA A 42 18.09 7.65 -17.40
CA ALA A 42 17.08 6.59 -17.47
C ALA A 42 17.59 5.32 -18.19
N ALA A 43 18.50 5.48 -19.16
CA ALA A 43 19.13 4.35 -19.84
C ALA A 43 20.25 3.69 -18.98
N SER A 44 20.92 4.47 -18.12
CA SER A 44 22.02 3.98 -17.28
C SER A 44 21.54 3.32 -15.96
N VAL A 45 20.31 3.63 -15.52
CA VAL A 45 19.72 2.98 -14.36
C VAL A 45 19.47 1.51 -14.67
N PRO A 46 20.03 0.56 -13.88
CA PRO A 46 19.75 -0.86 -14.07
C PRO A 46 18.24 -1.09 -14.03
N ARG A 47 17.69 -1.54 -15.12
CA ARG A 47 16.27 -1.95 -15.19
C ARG A 47 16.10 -3.20 -14.35
N ARG A 48 15.90 -3.05 -13.05
CA ARG A 48 15.40 -4.15 -12.21
C ARG A 48 13.90 -4.29 -12.44
N PHE A 49 13.53 -4.68 -13.65
CA PHE A 49 12.20 -5.21 -13.87
C PHE A 49 12.10 -6.56 -13.17
N LEU A 50 10.91 -6.88 -12.71
CA LEU A 50 10.58 -8.26 -12.43
C LEU A 50 10.69 -9.02 -13.76
N GLU A 51 11.84 -9.63 -14.01
CA GLU A 51 12.08 -10.43 -15.22
C GLU A 51 11.13 -11.64 -15.27
N GLN A 52 10.59 -12.00 -14.13
CA GLN A 52 9.61 -13.07 -13.96
C GLN A 52 8.56 -12.66 -12.94
N ILE A 53 7.31 -13.06 -13.18
CA ILE A 53 6.26 -12.93 -12.17
C ILE A 53 6.67 -13.81 -10.99
N PRO A 54 6.82 -13.25 -9.77
CA PRO A 54 7.19 -14.05 -8.60
C PRO A 54 6.09 -15.07 -8.28
N LEU A 55 6.43 -16.09 -7.51
CA LEU A 55 5.41 -16.97 -6.94
C LEU A 55 4.43 -16.10 -6.14
N LEU A 56 3.14 -16.18 -6.49
CA LEU A 56 2.10 -15.35 -5.91
C LEU A 56 1.51 -16.02 -4.65
N PRO A 57 1.07 -15.24 -3.65
CA PRO A 57 0.41 -15.79 -2.47
C PRO A 57 -0.90 -16.48 -2.83
N PRO A 58 -1.34 -17.49 -2.05
CA PRO A 58 -2.65 -18.10 -2.22
C PRO A 58 -3.76 -17.06 -2.18
N GLY A 59 -4.80 -17.25 -3.00
CA GLY A 59 -5.92 -16.30 -3.08
C GLY A 59 -5.65 -15.07 -3.97
N THR A 60 -4.51 -15.01 -4.67
CA THR A 60 -4.24 -13.94 -5.64
C THR A 60 -5.29 -13.95 -6.74
N ARG A 61 -5.92 -12.80 -6.96
CA ARG A 61 -6.94 -12.58 -7.98
C ARG A 61 -6.46 -11.70 -9.12
N TRP A 62 -5.61 -10.74 -8.82
CA TRP A 62 -5.17 -9.76 -9.79
C TRP A 62 -3.77 -9.24 -9.46
N VAL A 63 -3.03 -8.82 -10.50
CA VAL A 63 -1.67 -8.30 -10.38
C VAL A 63 -1.50 -7.13 -11.32
N ILE A 64 -1.00 -6.01 -10.83
CA ILE A 64 -0.58 -4.87 -11.64
C ILE A 64 0.93 -4.71 -11.51
N ILE A 65 1.61 -4.54 -12.64
CA ILE A 65 3.03 -4.20 -12.69
C ILE A 65 3.16 -2.86 -13.40
N ARG A 66 3.77 -1.87 -12.71
CA ARG A 66 4.07 -0.57 -13.30
C ARG A 66 5.48 -0.16 -12.90
N GLY A 67 6.43 -0.30 -13.83
CA GLY A 67 7.85 -0.07 -13.56
C GLY A 67 8.35 -0.95 -12.41
N PRO A 68 8.95 -0.36 -11.36
CA PRO A 68 9.44 -1.10 -10.20
C PRO A 68 8.33 -1.44 -9.20
N SER A 69 7.11 -0.97 -9.43
CA SER A 69 5.98 -1.19 -8.52
C SER A 69 5.16 -2.39 -8.95
N LEU A 70 4.76 -3.18 -7.98
CA LEU A 70 3.89 -4.35 -8.12
C LEU A 70 2.75 -4.21 -7.13
N ILE A 71 1.50 -4.36 -7.60
CA ILE A 71 0.35 -4.54 -6.72
C ILE A 71 -0.13 -5.98 -6.85
N ILE A 72 -0.30 -6.64 -5.73
CA ILE A 72 -0.93 -7.95 -5.64
C ILE A 72 -2.27 -7.80 -4.94
N THR A 73 -3.33 -8.26 -5.58
CA THR A 73 -4.65 -8.36 -4.97
C THR A 73 -4.87 -9.79 -4.48
N VAL A 74 -5.06 -9.94 -3.17
CA VAL A 74 -5.38 -11.21 -2.51
C VAL A 74 -6.81 -11.15 -1.99
N GLU A 75 -7.59 -12.18 -2.25
CA GLU A 75 -8.95 -12.33 -1.73
C GLU A 75 -9.04 -13.52 -0.81
N HIS A 76 -9.57 -13.30 0.38
CA HIS A 76 -10.00 -14.38 1.28
C HIS A 76 -11.51 -14.53 1.18
N ALA A 77 -11.97 -15.78 1.00
CA ALA A 77 -13.38 -16.11 1.09
C ALA A 77 -13.95 -15.78 2.49
N PRO A 78 -15.28 -15.72 2.66
CA PRO A 78 -15.89 -15.52 3.96
C PRO A 78 -15.31 -16.46 5.01
N HIS A 79 -14.90 -15.89 6.15
CA HIS A 79 -14.19 -16.64 7.19
C HIS A 79 -14.44 -16.03 8.57
N THR A 80 -14.15 -16.80 9.60
CA THR A 80 -14.20 -16.36 10.99
C THR A 80 -12.78 -16.31 11.54
N ARG A 81 -12.42 -15.18 12.19
CA ARG A 81 -11.13 -15.01 12.86
C ARG A 81 -11.30 -14.62 14.32
N LEU A 82 -10.34 -15.06 15.15
CA LEU A 82 -10.14 -14.53 16.49
C LEU A 82 -9.33 -13.24 16.36
N VAL A 83 -9.89 -12.14 16.82
CA VAL A 83 -9.19 -10.84 16.89
C VAL A 83 -9.02 -10.44 18.35
N ARG A 84 -8.02 -9.61 18.63
CA ARG A 84 -7.82 -8.98 19.95
C ARG A 84 -8.13 -7.50 19.81
N TRP A 85 -9.03 -6.97 20.61
CA TRP A 85 -9.46 -5.59 20.49
C TRP A 85 -9.49 -4.86 21.84
N SER A 86 -9.34 -3.54 21.82
CA SER A 86 -9.44 -2.65 22.98
C SER A 86 -10.22 -1.39 22.59
N GLU A 87 -11.03 -0.90 23.53
CA GLU A 87 -11.69 0.41 23.41
C GLU A 87 -10.74 1.60 23.59
N LYS A 88 -9.51 1.34 24.02
CA LYS A 88 -8.52 2.36 24.27
C LYS A 88 -7.72 2.66 22.99
N ALA A 89 -7.36 3.93 22.84
CA ALA A 89 -6.52 4.38 21.74
C ALA A 89 -5.04 4.02 21.92
N LEU A 90 -4.59 3.74 23.15
CA LEU A 90 -3.20 3.40 23.47
C LEU A 90 -3.08 1.95 23.94
N ASP A 91 -1.96 1.33 23.60
CA ASP A 91 -1.62 -0.02 24.01
C ASP A 91 -1.36 -0.08 25.52
N GLU A 92 -2.41 -0.24 26.31
CA GLU A 92 -2.28 -0.58 27.71
C GLU A 92 -2.19 -2.12 27.83
N PRO A 93 -1.10 -2.67 28.42
CA PRO A 93 -1.00 -4.09 28.66
C PRO A 93 -2.22 -4.64 29.40
N GLY A 94 -2.80 -5.73 28.89
CA GLY A 94 -3.97 -6.37 29.50
C GLY A 94 -5.34 -5.77 29.16
N SER A 95 -5.40 -4.71 28.34
CA SER A 95 -6.69 -4.11 27.92
C SER A 95 -7.35 -4.83 26.74
N TYR A 96 -6.60 -5.68 26.03
CA TYR A 96 -7.11 -6.38 24.85
C TYR A 96 -7.98 -7.58 25.22
N ARG A 97 -9.18 -7.62 24.64
CA ARG A 97 -10.14 -8.73 24.78
C ARG A 97 -10.21 -9.51 23.46
N PRO A 98 -10.29 -10.85 23.50
CA PRO A 98 -10.51 -11.63 22.31
C PRO A 98 -11.99 -11.54 21.86
N ALA A 99 -12.22 -11.53 20.55
CA ALA A 99 -13.54 -11.70 19.95
C ALA A 99 -13.44 -12.55 18.69
N ARG A 100 -14.36 -13.46 18.49
CA ARG A 100 -14.42 -14.30 17.28
C ARG A 100 -15.42 -13.70 16.31
N LEU A 101 -14.91 -13.04 15.26
CA LEU A 101 -15.70 -12.27 14.31
C LEU A 101 -15.72 -12.96 12.94
N ALA A 102 -16.90 -12.98 12.31
CA ALA A 102 -17.08 -13.40 10.93
C ALA A 102 -16.89 -12.21 9.98
N PHE A 103 -16.26 -12.47 8.85
CA PHE A 103 -15.96 -11.47 7.81
C PHE A 103 -16.54 -11.92 6.46
N PRO A 104 -16.95 -10.97 5.59
CA PRO A 104 -17.33 -11.27 4.22
C PRO A 104 -16.08 -11.61 3.39
N TYR A 105 -16.16 -11.58 2.07
CA TYR A 105 -14.95 -11.57 1.25
C TYR A 105 -14.07 -10.39 1.63
N THR A 106 -12.82 -10.66 1.99
CA THR A 106 -11.84 -9.62 2.32
C THR A 106 -10.83 -9.52 1.19
N VAL A 107 -10.68 -8.30 0.65
CA VAL A 107 -9.80 -8.02 -0.48
C VAL A 107 -8.65 -7.15 -0.01
N TYR A 108 -7.43 -7.66 -0.14
CA TYR A 108 -6.20 -6.97 0.20
C TYR A 108 -5.52 -6.49 -1.07
N LEU A 109 -5.19 -5.22 -1.15
CA LEU A 109 -4.28 -4.68 -2.15
C LEU A 109 -2.93 -4.43 -1.48
N LEU A 110 -1.91 -5.14 -1.90
CA LEU A 110 -0.56 -5.06 -1.35
C LEU A 110 0.36 -4.40 -2.38
N LEU A 111 0.96 -3.28 -2.00
CA LEU A 111 1.93 -2.56 -2.82
C LEU A 111 3.35 -3.00 -2.45
N PHE A 112 4.08 -3.37 -3.47
CA PHE A 112 5.52 -3.62 -3.41
C PHE A 112 6.26 -2.64 -4.32
N HIS A 113 7.45 -2.25 -3.90
CA HIS A 113 8.32 -1.43 -4.72
C HIS A 113 9.76 -1.94 -4.63
N HIS A 114 10.41 -2.14 -5.79
CA HIS A 114 11.70 -2.83 -5.87
C HIS A 114 11.75 -4.17 -5.12
N GLY A 115 10.61 -4.88 -5.05
CA GLY A 115 10.50 -6.16 -4.37
C GLY A 115 10.24 -6.09 -2.86
N SER A 116 10.20 -4.89 -2.25
CA SER A 116 9.91 -4.70 -0.83
C SER A 116 8.47 -4.26 -0.61
N PHE A 117 7.82 -4.81 0.42
CA PHE A 117 6.47 -4.46 0.80
C PHE A 117 6.39 -3.03 1.36
N GLU A 118 5.47 -2.21 0.86
CA GLU A 118 5.29 -0.82 1.28
C GLU A 118 3.99 -0.55 2.02
N GLU A 119 2.86 -0.93 1.42
CA GLU A 119 1.53 -0.57 1.93
C GLU A 119 0.53 -1.68 1.68
N MET A 120 -0.50 -1.75 2.52
CA MET A 120 -1.67 -2.59 2.34
C MET A 120 -2.95 -1.79 2.50
N ARG A 121 -3.94 -2.09 1.65
CA ARG A 121 -5.33 -1.67 1.81
C ARG A 121 -6.22 -2.88 1.95
N LEU A 122 -7.29 -2.73 2.72
CA LEU A 122 -8.28 -3.78 2.94
C LEU A 122 -9.66 -3.28 2.58
N PHE A 123 -10.41 -4.09 1.85
CA PHE A 123 -11.78 -3.83 1.44
C PHE A 123 -12.67 -5.04 1.71
N TYR A 124 -13.98 -4.81 1.78
CA TYR A 124 -14.99 -5.87 1.87
C TYR A 124 -15.73 -6.04 0.55
N ARG A 125 -16.30 -7.25 0.36
CA ARG A 125 -17.23 -7.57 -0.71
C ARG A 125 -18.24 -8.62 -0.24
N ASN A 126 -19.44 -8.59 -0.84
CA ASN A 126 -20.48 -9.58 -0.58
C ASN A 126 -20.43 -10.78 -1.54
N ALA A 127 -19.60 -10.69 -2.58
CA ALA A 127 -19.39 -11.72 -3.59
C ALA A 127 -17.89 -11.78 -3.96
N PRO A 128 -17.40 -12.90 -4.51
CA PRO A 128 -16.01 -13.01 -4.95
C PRO A 128 -15.68 -12.01 -6.05
N LEU A 129 -14.40 -11.64 -6.16
CA LEU A 129 -13.89 -10.83 -7.25
C LEU A 129 -13.97 -11.61 -8.57
N THR A 130 -14.56 -10.98 -9.59
CA THR A 130 -14.71 -11.53 -10.94
C THR A 130 -14.23 -10.57 -12.02
N SER A 131 -14.14 -9.26 -11.69
CA SER A 131 -13.74 -8.20 -12.61
C SER A 131 -12.93 -7.12 -11.88
N GLU A 132 -12.08 -6.41 -12.61
CA GLU A 132 -11.40 -5.22 -12.08
C GLU A 132 -12.33 -4.01 -11.87
N GLU A 133 -13.55 -4.07 -12.40
CA GLU A 133 -14.62 -3.07 -12.23
C GLU A 133 -15.52 -3.40 -11.02
N ASP A 134 -15.24 -4.48 -10.32
CA ASP A 134 -16.00 -4.88 -9.15
C ASP A 134 -15.86 -3.86 -8.01
N ALA A 135 -17.00 -3.36 -7.51
CA ALA A 135 -17.05 -2.37 -6.44
C ALA A 135 -16.44 -2.90 -5.14
N LEU A 136 -15.71 -2.05 -4.46
CA LEU A 136 -15.07 -2.32 -3.19
C LEU A 136 -15.75 -1.53 -2.07
N TYR A 137 -15.95 -2.16 -0.93
CA TYR A 137 -16.67 -1.60 0.21
C TYR A 137 -15.74 -1.32 1.38
N MET A 138 -16.10 -0.29 2.17
CA MET A 138 -15.37 0.10 3.37
C MET A 138 -15.45 -0.99 4.43
N PRO A 139 -14.33 -1.49 4.93
CA PRO A 139 -14.32 -2.38 6.08
C PRO A 139 -14.48 -1.55 7.37
N ASN A 140 -15.66 -1.54 7.94
CA ASN A 140 -15.90 -0.86 9.23
C ASN A 140 -15.21 -1.62 10.37
N LEU A 141 -13.87 -1.60 10.35
CA LEU A 141 -12.98 -2.33 11.24
C LEU A 141 -11.90 -1.37 11.78
N TRP A 142 -11.38 -1.67 12.98
CA TRP A 142 -10.25 -0.93 13.58
C TRP A 142 -8.99 -0.99 12.71
N ASN A 143 -8.07 -0.11 13.00
CA ASN A 143 -6.77 -0.02 12.33
C ASN A 143 -6.84 0.18 10.81
N ILE A 144 -8.00 0.65 10.31
CA ILE A 144 -8.22 0.95 8.91
C ILE A 144 -8.68 2.39 8.77
N SER A 145 -8.04 3.14 7.89
CA SER A 145 -8.36 4.55 7.65
C SER A 145 -9.69 4.69 6.93
N ALA A 146 -10.61 5.47 7.51
CA ALA A 146 -11.85 5.90 6.90
C ALA A 146 -11.74 7.27 6.19
N SER A 147 -10.53 7.68 5.82
CA SER A 147 -10.28 8.93 5.13
C SER A 147 -11.13 9.06 3.85
N GLU A 148 -11.70 10.25 3.63
CA GLU A 148 -12.39 10.58 2.39
C GLU A 148 -11.42 10.71 1.20
N SER A 149 -10.14 10.99 1.48
CA SER A 149 -9.12 11.04 0.44
C SER A 149 -8.92 9.66 -0.19
N PRO A 150 -9.09 9.50 -1.51
CA PRO A 150 -8.86 8.24 -2.20
C PRO A 150 -7.45 7.68 -1.96
N LEU A 151 -6.46 8.57 -1.72
CA LEU A 151 -5.06 8.20 -1.46
C LEU A 151 -4.85 7.53 -0.11
N ALA A 152 -5.73 7.74 0.87
CA ALA A 152 -5.61 7.16 2.21
C ALA A 152 -6.80 6.24 2.59
N LYS A 153 -7.81 6.14 1.70
CA LYS A 153 -9.03 5.36 1.95
C LYS A 153 -8.69 3.87 2.08
N CYS A 154 -9.20 3.24 3.14
CA CYS A 154 -9.01 1.81 3.45
C CYS A 154 -7.53 1.40 3.68
N ARG A 155 -6.65 2.37 3.96
CA ARG A 155 -5.27 2.08 4.32
C ARG A 155 -5.21 1.38 5.66
N VAL A 156 -4.44 0.29 5.72
CA VAL A 156 -4.24 -0.49 6.93
C VAL A 156 -3.08 0.08 7.75
N CYS A 157 -3.27 0.22 9.06
CA CYS A 157 -2.18 0.54 9.98
C CYS A 157 -1.40 -0.74 10.32
N LEU A 158 -0.14 -0.77 9.94
CA LEU A 158 0.82 -1.83 10.30
C LEU A 158 1.91 -1.25 11.21
N ARG A 159 1.50 -0.50 12.24
CA ARG A 159 2.44 0.13 13.19
C ARG A 159 3.29 -0.93 13.89
N GLY A 160 4.59 -0.68 13.95
CA GLY A 160 5.55 -1.59 14.60
C GLY A 160 5.77 -2.89 13.83
N ARG A 161 5.37 -2.96 12.56
CA ARG A 161 5.67 -4.13 11.73
C ARG A 161 7.18 -4.37 11.66
N PRO A 162 7.63 -5.62 11.66
CA PRO A 162 9.00 -5.96 11.32
C PRO A 162 9.30 -5.68 9.84
N THR A 163 10.56 -5.60 9.48
CA THR A 163 10.98 -5.67 8.08
C THR A 163 10.74 -7.08 7.55
N PHE A 164 10.31 -7.17 6.28
CA PHE A 164 10.06 -8.44 5.61
C PHE A 164 11.08 -8.71 4.49
N ASP A 165 12.19 -7.95 4.47
CA ASP A 165 13.12 -7.88 3.34
C ASP A 165 13.81 -9.21 3.02
N ASP A 166 13.94 -10.10 4.01
CA ASP A 166 14.50 -11.45 3.83
C ASP A 166 13.51 -12.46 3.24
N LEU A 167 12.23 -12.06 3.06
CA LEU A 167 11.18 -12.92 2.54
C LEU A 167 10.99 -12.71 1.04
N THR A 168 10.50 -13.75 0.36
CA THR A 168 10.00 -13.62 -1.00
C THR A 168 8.77 -12.69 -1.04
N ILE A 169 8.41 -12.15 -2.19
CA ILE A 169 7.21 -11.30 -2.34
C ILE A 169 5.95 -12.00 -1.80
N SER A 170 5.78 -13.30 -2.09
CA SER A 170 4.68 -14.09 -1.53
C SER A 170 4.75 -14.19 -0.01
N GLY A 171 5.94 -14.40 0.54
CA GLY A 171 6.16 -14.44 1.99
C GLY A 171 5.89 -13.10 2.66
N GLN A 172 6.33 -11.99 2.06
CA GLN A 172 6.05 -10.64 2.55
C GLN A 172 4.55 -10.35 2.55
N ALA A 173 3.82 -10.73 1.47
CA ALA A 173 2.38 -10.55 1.38
C ALA A 173 1.64 -11.29 2.50
N GLN A 174 1.98 -12.57 2.70
CA GLN A 174 1.40 -13.38 3.77
C GLN A 174 1.72 -12.83 5.15
N ALA A 175 2.99 -12.47 5.38
CA ALA A 175 3.43 -11.90 6.65
C ALA A 175 2.73 -10.57 6.98
N ALA A 176 2.52 -9.70 5.98
CA ALA A 176 1.80 -8.45 6.18
C ALA A 176 0.31 -8.67 6.53
N ILE A 177 -0.35 -9.61 5.84
CA ILE A 177 -1.75 -9.98 6.14
C ILE A 177 -1.86 -10.58 7.54
N GLU A 178 -1.00 -11.55 7.89
CA GLU A 178 -1.02 -12.18 9.21
C GLU A 178 -0.69 -11.19 10.32
N PHE A 179 0.32 -10.33 10.13
CA PHE A 179 0.68 -9.29 11.09
C PHE A 179 -0.50 -8.35 11.39
N PHE A 180 -1.29 -7.96 10.37
CA PHE A 180 -2.50 -7.16 10.57
C PHE A 180 -3.50 -7.88 11.47
N TRP A 181 -3.77 -9.16 11.23
CA TRP A 181 -4.76 -9.91 12.00
C TRP A 181 -4.28 -10.29 13.41
N GLU A 182 -2.99 -10.45 13.60
CA GLU A 182 -2.39 -10.73 14.91
C GLU A 182 -2.19 -9.47 15.75
N ALA A 183 -2.22 -8.29 15.14
CA ALA A 183 -2.12 -7.01 15.83
C ALA A 183 -3.29 -6.83 16.82
N GLY A 184 -3.06 -6.04 17.85
CA GLY A 184 -4.13 -5.53 18.70
C GLY A 184 -4.93 -4.47 17.95
N PHE A 185 -6.23 -4.65 17.83
CA PHE A 185 -7.14 -3.67 17.23
C PHE A 185 -7.57 -2.64 18.28
N ASN A 186 -7.46 -1.36 17.94
CA ASN A 186 -7.82 -0.25 18.83
C ASN A 186 -8.40 0.94 18.04
N LEU A 187 -8.68 2.04 18.75
CA LEU A 187 -9.32 3.23 18.18
C LEU A 187 -8.32 4.33 17.75
N ASP A 188 -7.03 4.02 17.59
CA ASP A 188 -6.00 5.02 17.27
C ASP A 188 -6.22 5.71 15.91
N ILE A 189 -6.69 4.97 14.91
CA ILE A 189 -6.85 5.47 13.54
C ILE A 189 -8.29 5.91 13.27
N GLU A 190 -9.25 5.09 13.70
CA GLU A 190 -10.66 5.31 13.43
C GLU A 190 -11.50 5.06 14.68
N SER A 191 -11.81 6.14 15.39
CA SER A 191 -12.63 6.08 16.61
C SER A 191 -14.13 5.87 16.36
N ASN A 192 -14.57 6.00 15.10
CA ASN A 192 -15.98 5.97 14.73
C ASN A 192 -16.41 4.69 14.01
N CYS A 193 -15.54 3.68 13.88
CA CYS A 193 -15.84 2.48 13.09
C CYS A 193 -17.16 1.82 13.53
N PHE A 194 -17.40 1.67 14.83
CA PHE A 194 -18.65 1.06 15.33
C PHE A 194 -19.87 1.97 15.23
N ARG A 195 -19.73 3.28 15.38
CA ARG A 195 -20.83 4.19 15.12
C ARG A 195 -21.26 4.14 13.65
N ARG A 196 -20.32 4.03 12.73
CA ARG A 196 -20.60 3.85 11.31
C ARG A 196 -21.19 2.48 11.04
N ALA A 197 -20.63 1.43 11.64
CA ALA A 197 -21.14 0.07 11.55
C ALA A 197 -22.57 -0.06 12.04
N ALA A 198 -22.92 0.57 13.18
CA ALA A 198 -24.27 0.60 13.74
C ALA A 198 -25.31 1.24 12.80
N ALA A 199 -24.89 2.20 11.98
CA ALA A 199 -25.78 2.80 10.97
C ALA A 199 -26.05 1.88 9.78
N LEU A 200 -25.23 0.84 9.57
CA LEU A 200 -25.41 -0.14 8.52
C LEU A 200 -26.22 -1.35 8.98
N ASP A 201 -25.87 -1.89 10.15
CA ASP A 201 -26.50 -3.09 10.70
C ASP A 201 -26.22 -3.20 12.21
N GLU A 202 -27.28 -3.42 13.01
CA GLU A 202 -27.14 -3.55 14.46
C GLU A 202 -26.27 -4.74 14.91
N ARG A 203 -26.17 -5.78 14.10
CA ARG A 203 -25.35 -6.97 14.37
C ARG A 203 -23.85 -6.70 14.39
N ILE A 204 -23.40 -5.58 13.82
CA ILE A 204 -21.99 -5.15 13.82
C ILE A 204 -21.78 -3.83 14.58
N ALA A 205 -22.78 -3.39 15.35
CA ALA A 205 -22.73 -2.12 16.08
C ALA A 205 -21.71 -2.09 17.23
N THR A 206 -21.37 -3.25 17.77
CA THR A 206 -20.32 -3.45 18.79
C THR A 206 -19.59 -4.76 18.55
N PRO A 207 -18.38 -4.94 19.10
CA PRO A 207 -17.67 -6.23 18.98
C PRO A 207 -18.46 -7.40 19.55
N GLU A 208 -19.17 -7.20 20.64
CA GLU A 208 -19.98 -8.23 21.32
C GLU A 208 -21.21 -8.62 20.46
N ALA A 209 -21.88 -7.63 19.86
CA ALA A 209 -22.98 -7.88 18.93
C ALA A 209 -22.48 -8.64 17.71
N TRP A 210 -21.32 -8.23 17.17
CA TRP A 210 -20.71 -8.90 16.03
C TRP A 210 -20.30 -10.34 16.36
N GLU A 211 -19.70 -10.59 17.52
CA GLU A 211 -19.35 -11.95 17.97
C GLU A 211 -20.59 -12.83 18.15
N THR A 212 -21.66 -12.27 18.74
CA THR A 212 -22.94 -12.97 18.90
C THR A 212 -23.53 -13.37 17.54
N ALA A 213 -23.58 -12.43 16.60
CA ALA A 213 -24.07 -12.68 15.25
C ALA A 213 -23.19 -13.68 14.50
N SER A 214 -21.86 -13.58 14.64
CA SER A 214 -20.88 -14.51 14.04
C SER A 214 -21.05 -15.95 14.53
N SER A 215 -21.41 -16.10 15.81
CA SER A 215 -21.65 -17.40 16.42
C SER A 215 -22.97 -18.02 15.96
N ALA A 216 -23.97 -17.18 15.69
CA ALA A 216 -25.29 -17.63 15.21
C ALA A 216 -25.26 -17.98 13.71
N ASP A 217 -24.61 -17.14 12.89
CA ASP A 217 -24.45 -17.34 11.45
C ASP A 217 -23.12 -16.75 10.97
N PRO A 218 -22.10 -17.57 10.70
CA PRO A 218 -20.80 -17.08 10.23
C PRO A 218 -20.83 -16.46 8.83
N LEU A 219 -21.92 -16.59 8.07
CA LEU A 219 -22.09 -15.99 6.75
C LEU A 219 -22.95 -14.72 6.76
N PHE A 220 -23.46 -14.29 7.92
CA PHE A 220 -24.30 -13.10 8.01
C PHE A 220 -23.65 -11.83 7.41
N PRO A 221 -22.29 -11.65 7.41
CA PRO A 221 -21.68 -10.47 6.83
C PRO A 221 -21.91 -10.32 5.32
N LEU A 222 -22.26 -11.41 4.62
CA LEU A 222 -22.62 -11.37 3.20
C LEU A 222 -23.96 -10.66 2.92
N ALA A 223 -24.82 -10.56 3.93
CA ALA A 223 -26.11 -9.90 3.84
C ALA A 223 -26.06 -8.43 4.25
N ILE A 224 -24.93 -7.94 4.78
CA ILE A 224 -24.77 -6.54 5.18
C ILE A 224 -24.59 -5.67 3.93
N ARG A 225 -25.29 -4.56 3.89
CA ARG A 225 -25.04 -3.53 2.90
C ARG A 225 -23.88 -2.64 3.37
N TRP A 226 -22.66 -3.07 3.08
CA TRP A 226 -21.45 -2.34 3.45
C TRP A 226 -21.41 -0.95 2.82
N GLU A 227 -20.70 -0.04 3.46
CA GLU A 227 -20.51 1.34 3.00
C GLU A 227 -19.70 1.36 1.69
N GLU A 228 -20.20 2.10 0.70
CA GLU A 228 -19.54 2.22 -0.58
C GLU A 228 -18.29 3.10 -0.48
N THR A 229 -17.17 2.62 -1.02
CA THR A 229 -15.95 3.45 -1.12
C THR A 229 -15.96 4.39 -2.32
N GLY A 230 -16.81 4.15 -3.30
CA GLY A 230 -16.77 4.78 -4.62
C GLY A 230 -15.63 4.26 -5.51
N LEU A 231 -14.90 3.23 -5.04
CA LEU A 231 -13.79 2.61 -5.75
C LEU A 231 -14.19 1.24 -6.27
N ASP A 232 -13.73 0.93 -7.47
CA ASP A 232 -13.58 -0.41 -7.99
C ASP A 232 -12.12 -0.87 -7.82
N LEU A 233 -11.82 -2.12 -8.15
CA LEU A 233 -10.49 -2.68 -7.98
C LEU A 233 -9.44 -1.93 -8.83
N ARG A 234 -9.79 -1.53 -10.06
CA ARG A 234 -8.91 -0.76 -10.96
C ARG A 234 -8.53 0.59 -10.35
N LYS A 235 -9.53 1.40 -9.96
CA LYS A 235 -9.29 2.73 -9.35
C LYS A 235 -8.52 2.63 -8.04
N ALA A 236 -8.84 1.63 -7.21
CA ALA A 236 -8.11 1.42 -5.96
C ALA A 236 -6.62 1.11 -6.21
N GLY A 237 -6.31 0.32 -7.23
CA GLY A 237 -4.95 0.03 -7.67
C GLY A 237 -4.22 1.26 -8.21
N GLU A 238 -4.88 2.06 -9.07
CA GLU A 238 -4.34 3.31 -9.61
C GLU A 238 -4.01 4.30 -8.47
N HIS A 239 -4.96 4.53 -7.55
CA HIS A 239 -4.73 5.41 -6.40
C HIS A 239 -3.59 4.92 -5.50
N LEU A 240 -3.41 3.62 -5.36
CA LEU A 240 -2.31 3.06 -4.57
C LEU A 240 -0.95 3.31 -5.23
N LEU A 241 -0.88 3.25 -6.55
CA LEU A 241 0.32 3.62 -7.31
C LEU A 241 0.60 5.13 -7.27
N ASP A 242 -0.44 5.96 -7.39
CA ASP A 242 -0.32 7.42 -7.39
C ASP A 242 0.08 7.97 -6.02
N TRP A 243 -0.38 7.32 -4.94
CA TRP A 243 -0.04 7.70 -3.56
C TRP A 243 1.47 7.76 -3.35
N ARG A 244 2.19 6.77 -3.88
CA ARG A 244 3.65 6.74 -3.76
C ARG A 244 4.32 7.95 -4.42
N GLY A 245 3.77 8.39 -5.54
CA GLY A 245 4.29 9.57 -6.25
C GLY A 245 4.06 10.90 -5.55
N ALA A 246 3.06 10.98 -4.68
CA ALA A 246 2.66 12.22 -4.01
C ALA A 246 3.30 12.39 -2.61
N THR A 247 3.75 11.31 -1.96
CA THR A 247 4.08 11.34 -0.54
C THR A 247 5.55 11.17 -0.20
N ARG A 248 6.40 10.76 -1.16
CA ARG A 248 7.84 10.64 -0.90
C ARG A 248 8.62 11.77 -1.57
N PRO A 249 9.36 12.58 -0.79
CA PRO A 249 10.43 13.39 -1.35
C PRO A 249 11.47 12.47 -2.00
N LEU A 250 12.15 12.97 -3.01
CA LEU A 250 13.26 12.26 -3.67
C LEU A 250 14.41 12.11 -2.66
N GLU A 251 14.45 11.00 -1.95
CA GLU A 251 15.43 10.78 -0.87
C GLU A 251 16.69 10.04 -1.37
N ASN A 252 16.60 9.38 -2.54
CA ASN A 252 17.70 8.57 -3.04
C ASN A 252 17.68 8.43 -4.58
N SER A 253 18.70 7.78 -5.13
CA SER A 253 18.84 7.56 -6.57
C SER A 253 17.71 6.69 -7.18
N SER A 254 17.09 5.81 -6.39
CA SER A 254 15.92 5.02 -6.80
C SER A 254 14.71 5.91 -7.07
N ASP A 255 14.44 6.88 -6.19
CA ASP A 255 13.31 7.81 -6.34
C ASP A 255 13.51 8.72 -7.55
N LEU A 256 14.76 9.13 -7.82
CA LEU A 256 15.12 9.88 -9.04
C LEU A 256 14.87 9.01 -10.29
N ALA A 257 15.25 7.74 -10.25
CA ALA A 257 15.01 6.81 -11.35
C ALA A 257 13.50 6.64 -11.65
N ASP A 258 12.67 6.56 -10.61
CA ASP A 258 11.22 6.49 -10.75
C ASP A 258 10.62 7.77 -11.36
N LEU A 259 11.10 8.94 -10.93
CA LEU A 259 10.71 10.22 -11.52
C LEU A 259 11.03 10.25 -13.01
N LEU A 260 12.25 9.85 -13.37
CA LEU A 260 12.73 9.81 -14.76
C LEU A 260 11.93 8.83 -15.61
N TYR A 261 11.54 7.70 -15.03
CA TYR A 261 10.71 6.71 -15.70
C TYR A 261 9.33 7.28 -16.06
N ARG A 262 8.71 8.03 -15.14
CA ARG A 262 7.42 8.71 -15.35
C ARG A 262 7.51 9.80 -16.43
N VAL A 263 8.60 10.58 -16.41
CA VAL A 263 8.83 11.61 -17.43
C VAL A 263 8.96 11.00 -18.83
N ARG A 264 9.57 9.82 -18.94
CA ARG A 264 9.69 9.11 -20.22
C ARG A 264 8.34 8.63 -20.77
N ASP A 265 7.45 8.16 -19.89
CA ASP A 265 6.12 7.66 -20.28
C ASP A 265 5.13 8.80 -20.64
N LEU A 266 5.49 10.05 -20.28
CA LEU A 266 4.71 11.25 -20.63
C LEU A 266 5.24 11.95 -21.90
N ALA A 267 6.36 11.52 -22.46
CA ALA A 267 7.02 12.08 -23.66
C ALA A 267 6.85 11.19 -24.87
#